data_0d03128995526472937980758b97bf8d
#
_entry.id   0d03128995526472937980758b97bf8d
#
_cell.length_a   1.000
_cell.length_b   1.000
_cell.length_c   1.000
_cell.angle_alpha   90.00
_cell.angle_beta   90.00
_cell.angle_gamma   90.00
#
_symmetry.space_group_name_H-M   'P 1'
#
loop_
_entity.id
_entity.type
_entity.pdbx_description
1 polymer ?
#
loop_
_entity_poly.entity_id
_entity_poly.type
_entity_poly.pdbx_seq_one_letter_code
_entity_poly.pdbx_strand_id
1 'polypeptide(L)'
;MNLRLLTAPMNPADVNQIQGVYPSRPPFETSLGTAEPAAVGGNEGAFEVISTGASVKNLVKGDWVIMKRTGQGTWRTHAQLDESQLIRIENKEGLTPLQIGTVSVNPVTAYRMIRDFCEWDWMRAGEEWMIQNGANSGVGRAAIQLCREWGIKSLNVVRGRKTPEETEALKQELKDLGATAVVTEEEMLTGGFRDMVHEFTRQGREPIRLALNCVGGKNATALAKTLAPDSHMVTYGAMSKQPVALPSGLLIFKNLTFDGFWVSKWGDKNPALKENTIKDVLQLTRSGRFQDIPVDNVEWKWDTEGPQLAESVQGTLGGYRSGKGVFTFTGGDE
;
A
#
# COMPACT_ATOMS: atom_id res chain seq x y z
N MET A 1 -6.37 -26.67 -6.79
CA MET A 1 -4.92 -26.88 -6.65
C MET A 1 -4.47 -26.62 -5.23
N ASN A 2 -3.39 -27.23 -4.83
CA ASN A 2 -2.80 -26.99 -3.51
C ASN A 2 -1.67 -25.98 -3.64
N LEU A 3 -1.64 -25.04 -2.71
CA LEU A 3 -0.72 -23.91 -2.67
C LEU A 3 0.04 -23.93 -1.35
N ARG A 4 1.32 -23.56 -1.39
CA ARG A 4 2.16 -23.30 -0.23
C ARG A 4 2.46 -21.82 -0.14
N LEU A 5 2.32 -21.23 1.05
CA LEU A 5 2.70 -19.84 1.30
C LEU A 5 4.21 -19.67 1.08
N LEU A 6 4.55 -18.60 0.39
CA LEU A 6 5.91 -18.07 0.32
C LEU A 6 6.06 -16.90 1.28
N THR A 7 5.15 -15.92 1.17
CA THR A 7 5.17 -14.72 2.01
C THR A 7 3.80 -14.05 2.04
N ALA A 8 3.43 -13.46 3.19
CA ALA A 8 2.21 -12.66 3.35
C ALA A 8 2.46 -11.47 4.28
N PRO A 9 2.28 -10.23 3.81
CA PRO A 9 2.47 -9.05 4.64
C PRO A 9 1.29 -8.81 5.57
N MET A 10 1.54 -7.97 6.59
CA MET A 10 0.55 -7.47 7.53
C MET A 10 0.23 -6.02 7.21
N ASN A 11 -1.00 -5.74 6.80
CA ASN A 11 -1.49 -4.40 6.55
C ASN A 11 -2.39 -3.93 7.70
N PRO A 12 -2.53 -2.62 7.95
CA PRO A 12 -3.51 -2.11 8.92
C PRO A 12 -4.94 -2.59 8.66
N ALA A 13 -5.31 -2.81 7.39
CA ALA A 13 -6.61 -3.36 7.01
C ALA A 13 -6.85 -4.77 7.56
N ASP A 14 -5.82 -5.63 7.57
CA ASP A 14 -5.91 -6.99 8.12
C ASP A 14 -6.22 -6.96 9.62
N VAL A 15 -5.53 -6.09 10.36
CA VAL A 15 -5.77 -5.92 11.80
C VAL A 15 -7.15 -5.33 12.07
N ASN A 16 -7.58 -4.35 11.26
CA ASN A 16 -8.93 -3.78 11.36
C ASN A 16 -10.03 -4.82 11.06
N GLN A 17 -9.76 -5.81 10.19
CA GLN A 17 -10.67 -6.94 9.95
C GLN A 17 -10.78 -7.83 11.19
N ILE A 18 -9.67 -8.17 11.85
CA ILE A 18 -9.67 -8.94 13.11
C ILE A 18 -10.42 -8.19 14.20
N GLN A 19 -10.25 -6.87 14.30
CA GLN A 19 -10.95 -6.01 15.25
C GLN A 19 -12.45 -5.83 14.92
N GLY A 20 -12.92 -6.31 13.77
CA GLY A 20 -14.32 -6.19 13.33
C GLY A 20 -14.74 -4.79 12.91
N VAL A 21 -13.78 -3.85 12.74
CA VAL A 21 -14.05 -2.44 12.37
C VAL A 21 -13.85 -2.17 10.87
N TYR A 22 -13.41 -3.16 10.10
CA TYR A 22 -13.26 -3.03 8.65
C TYR A 22 -14.53 -3.48 7.91
N PRO A 23 -14.97 -2.79 6.83
CA PRO A 23 -16.25 -3.09 6.16
C PRO A 23 -16.31 -4.48 5.51
N SER A 24 -15.19 -5.02 5.01
CA SER A 24 -15.14 -6.39 4.50
C SER A 24 -14.63 -7.33 5.58
N ARG A 25 -15.33 -8.46 5.75
CA ARG A 25 -14.95 -9.50 6.71
C ARG A 25 -14.63 -10.78 5.96
N PRO A 26 -13.54 -11.48 6.28
CA PRO A 26 -13.30 -12.82 5.73
C PRO A 26 -14.42 -13.76 6.20
N PRO A 27 -14.82 -14.73 5.35
CA PRO A 27 -15.84 -15.72 5.73
C PRO A 27 -15.33 -16.62 6.85
N PHE A 28 -16.24 -17.03 7.74
CA PHE A 28 -15.97 -18.09 8.70
C PHE A 28 -16.10 -19.44 7.99
N GLU A 29 -15.09 -20.30 8.12
CA GLU A 29 -15.01 -21.62 7.51
C GLU A 29 -15.02 -22.71 8.59
N THR A 30 -15.68 -23.82 8.32
CA THR A 30 -15.71 -25.02 9.18
C THR A 30 -14.67 -26.06 8.74
N SER A 31 -14.04 -25.85 7.58
CA SER A 31 -13.11 -26.79 6.95
C SER A 31 -11.65 -26.64 7.44
N LEU A 32 -11.39 -25.72 8.37
CA LEU A 32 -10.05 -25.41 8.84
C LEU A 32 -9.52 -26.37 9.93
N GLY A 33 -10.34 -27.35 10.35
CA GLY A 33 -9.95 -28.29 11.42
C GLY A 33 -9.99 -27.68 12.84
N THR A 34 -10.54 -26.48 12.99
CA THR A 34 -10.77 -25.83 14.29
C THR A 34 -12.08 -26.32 14.95
N ALA A 35 -12.15 -26.31 16.29
CA ALA A 35 -13.36 -26.74 17.02
C ALA A 35 -14.60 -25.88 16.68
N GLU A 36 -14.37 -24.57 16.49
CA GLU A 36 -15.37 -23.61 16.07
C GLU A 36 -15.04 -23.04 14.69
N PRO A 37 -16.05 -22.56 13.92
CA PRO A 37 -15.79 -21.89 12.65
C PRO A 37 -14.81 -20.73 12.83
N ALA A 38 -13.79 -20.64 11.98
CA ALA A 38 -12.78 -19.59 12.05
C ALA A 38 -12.61 -18.89 10.70
N ALA A 39 -12.14 -17.66 10.73
CA ALA A 39 -11.82 -16.91 9.53
C ALA A 39 -10.30 -16.80 9.37
N VAL A 40 -9.81 -16.95 8.13
CA VAL A 40 -8.39 -16.76 7.83
C VAL A 40 -8.12 -15.31 7.49
N GLY A 41 -7.18 -14.70 8.20
CA GLY A 41 -6.73 -13.32 7.96
C GLY A 41 -5.85 -13.18 6.72
N GLY A 42 -5.50 -11.93 6.41
CA GLY A 42 -4.58 -11.56 5.34
C GLY A 42 -5.27 -11.29 3.99
N ASN A 43 -4.87 -10.18 3.36
CA ASN A 43 -5.47 -9.69 2.12
C ASN A 43 -4.56 -9.82 0.90
N GLU A 44 -3.27 -10.05 1.08
CA GLU A 44 -2.30 -10.27 0.01
C GLU A 44 -1.21 -11.24 0.45
N GLY A 45 -0.58 -11.90 -0.52
CA GLY A 45 0.51 -12.84 -0.30
C GLY A 45 0.91 -13.56 -1.58
N ALA A 46 2.12 -14.10 -1.62
CA ALA A 46 2.63 -14.95 -2.68
C ALA A 46 2.57 -16.41 -2.26
N PHE A 47 2.14 -17.27 -3.18
CA PHE A 47 2.08 -18.70 -2.99
C PHE A 47 2.77 -19.44 -4.15
N GLU A 48 3.25 -20.64 -3.88
CA GLU A 48 3.71 -21.59 -4.87
C GLU A 48 2.68 -22.69 -5.08
N VAL A 49 2.43 -23.06 -6.31
CA VAL A 49 1.60 -24.22 -6.68
C VAL A 49 2.40 -25.49 -6.39
N ILE A 50 1.97 -26.31 -5.42
CA ILE A 50 2.62 -27.57 -5.08
C ILE A 50 2.00 -28.78 -5.75
N SER A 51 0.70 -28.72 -6.09
CA SER A 51 0.04 -29.72 -6.90
C SER A 51 -1.22 -29.17 -7.58
N THR A 52 -1.59 -29.79 -8.69
CA THR A 52 -2.78 -29.44 -9.49
C THR A 52 -3.69 -30.63 -9.65
N GLY A 53 -5.01 -30.40 -9.67
CA GLY A 53 -6.00 -31.38 -10.08
C GLY A 53 -6.08 -31.51 -11.61
N ALA A 54 -6.71 -32.58 -12.10
CA ALA A 54 -6.79 -32.88 -13.52
C ALA A 54 -7.54 -31.81 -14.38
N SER A 55 -8.37 -30.97 -13.75
CA SER A 55 -9.13 -29.92 -14.45
C SER A 55 -8.37 -28.60 -14.60
N VAL A 56 -7.23 -28.42 -13.95
CA VAL A 56 -6.40 -27.22 -14.03
C VAL A 56 -5.69 -27.16 -15.38
N LYS A 57 -5.74 -26.01 -16.06
CA LYS A 57 -5.26 -25.88 -17.46
C LYS A 57 -4.05 -24.96 -17.59
N ASN A 58 -3.99 -23.88 -16.81
CA ASN A 58 -3.03 -22.78 -17.04
C ASN A 58 -1.97 -22.66 -15.92
N LEU A 59 -2.04 -23.50 -14.88
CA LEU A 59 -1.10 -23.52 -13.77
C LEU A 59 -0.46 -24.88 -13.61
N VAL A 60 0.82 -24.89 -13.32
CA VAL A 60 1.61 -26.11 -13.08
C VAL A 60 2.34 -26.01 -11.74
N LYS A 61 2.80 -27.17 -11.19
CA LYS A 61 3.65 -27.22 -10.01
C LYS A 61 4.88 -26.31 -10.19
N GLY A 62 5.18 -25.49 -9.19
CA GLY A 62 6.28 -24.55 -9.18
C GLY A 62 5.91 -23.15 -9.67
N ASP A 63 4.72 -22.94 -10.26
CA ASP A 63 4.25 -21.59 -10.57
C ASP A 63 4.05 -20.76 -9.29
N TRP A 64 4.36 -19.49 -9.36
CA TRP A 64 4.05 -18.55 -8.30
C TRP A 64 2.75 -17.80 -8.64
N VAL A 65 1.92 -17.65 -7.62
CA VAL A 65 0.59 -17.06 -7.76
C VAL A 65 0.30 -16.12 -6.60
N ILE A 66 -0.59 -15.17 -6.85
CA ILE A 66 -1.22 -14.33 -5.83
C ILE A 66 -2.74 -14.50 -5.88
N MET A 67 -3.42 -14.23 -4.78
CA MET A 67 -4.87 -14.27 -4.76
C MET A 67 -5.47 -13.10 -5.54
N LYS A 68 -6.46 -13.41 -6.37
CA LYS A 68 -7.11 -12.43 -7.27
C LYS A 68 -7.89 -11.37 -6.49
N ARG A 69 -8.52 -11.76 -5.38
CA ARG A 69 -9.29 -10.87 -4.51
C ARG A 69 -8.63 -10.72 -3.15
N THR A 70 -8.86 -9.59 -2.51
CA THR A 70 -8.56 -9.41 -1.09
C THR A 70 -9.59 -10.17 -0.23
N GLY A 71 -9.24 -10.50 1.01
CA GLY A 71 -10.15 -11.19 1.93
C GLY A 71 -10.29 -12.70 1.68
N GLN A 72 -9.47 -13.29 0.82
CA GLN A 72 -9.43 -14.75 0.61
C GLN A 72 -8.59 -15.50 1.68
N GLY A 73 -7.96 -14.77 2.61
CA GLY A 73 -7.20 -15.33 3.72
C GLY A 73 -5.82 -15.83 3.31
N THR A 74 -4.82 -14.98 3.38
CA THR A 74 -3.44 -15.34 2.99
C THR A 74 -2.57 -15.79 4.16
N TRP A 75 -3.00 -15.58 5.40
CA TRP A 75 -2.24 -15.99 6.59
C TRP A 75 -2.50 -17.47 6.91
N ARG A 76 -2.05 -18.31 6.03
CA ARG A 76 -2.11 -19.79 6.14
C ARG A 76 -0.88 -20.39 5.46
N THR A 77 -0.36 -21.46 5.99
CA THR A 77 0.80 -22.16 5.41
C THR A 77 0.46 -22.76 4.07
N HIS A 78 -0.76 -23.32 3.94
CA HIS A 78 -1.29 -23.96 2.73
C HIS A 78 -2.71 -23.47 2.42
N ALA A 79 -3.06 -23.47 1.15
CA ALA A 79 -4.40 -23.16 0.68
C ALA A 79 -4.81 -24.14 -0.43
N GLN A 80 -6.12 -24.42 -0.51
CA GLN A 80 -6.70 -25.11 -1.65
C GLN A 80 -7.67 -24.15 -2.36
N LEU A 81 -7.36 -23.80 -3.60
CA LEU A 81 -8.12 -22.79 -4.37
C LEU A 81 -8.30 -23.25 -5.82
N ASP A 82 -9.34 -22.70 -6.47
CA ASP A 82 -9.55 -22.84 -7.88
C ASP A 82 -8.64 -21.91 -8.68
N GLU A 83 -8.27 -22.31 -9.90
CA GLU A 83 -7.45 -21.51 -10.81
C GLU A 83 -8.03 -20.11 -11.08
N SER A 84 -9.35 -19.99 -11.15
CA SER A 84 -10.06 -18.72 -11.38
C SER A 84 -9.91 -17.69 -10.25
N GLN A 85 -9.49 -18.13 -9.07
CA GLN A 85 -9.26 -17.30 -7.88
C GLN A 85 -7.85 -16.74 -7.80
N LEU A 86 -6.99 -17.09 -8.75
CA LEU A 86 -5.56 -16.78 -8.72
C LEU A 86 -5.14 -15.91 -9.90
N ILE A 87 -4.06 -15.15 -9.70
CA ILE A 87 -3.30 -14.48 -10.76
C ILE A 87 -1.94 -15.17 -10.80
N ARG A 88 -1.61 -15.73 -11.97
CA ARG A 88 -0.28 -16.30 -12.22
C ARG A 88 0.74 -15.20 -12.40
N ILE A 89 1.92 -15.38 -11.81
CA ILE A 89 3.09 -14.56 -12.10
C ILE A 89 3.79 -15.15 -13.32
N GLU A 90 3.55 -14.57 -14.48
CA GLU A 90 4.00 -15.12 -15.78
C GLU A 90 5.52 -15.29 -15.88
N ASN A 91 6.26 -14.37 -15.32
CA ASN A 91 7.71 -14.46 -15.20
C ASN A 91 8.14 -14.09 -13.78
N LYS A 92 8.66 -15.04 -13.02
CA LYS A 92 9.19 -14.84 -11.67
C LYS A 92 10.70 -14.58 -11.63
N GLU A 93 11.39 -14.71 -12.76
CA GLU A 93 12.82 -14.49 -12.84
C GLU A 93 13.19 -13.05 -12.49
N GLY A 94 14.20 -12.88 -11.64
CA GLY A 94 14.62 -11.58 -11.13
C GLY A 94 13.67 -10.96 -10.09
N LEU A 95 12.69 -11.72 -9.59
CA LEU A 95 11.79 -11.29 -8.51
C LEU A 95 11.92 -12.21 -7.30
N THR A 96 11.68 -11.65 -6.12
CA THR A 96 11.63 -12.40 -4.86
C THR A 96 10.19 -12.69 -4.45
N PRO A 97 9.93 -13.71 -3.61
CA PRO A 97 8.62 -13.93 -3.02
C PRO A 97 8.05 -12.70 -2.31
N LEU A 98 8.91 -11.93 -1.62
CA LEU A 98 8.54 -10.71 -0.93
C LEU A 98 7.94 -9.67 -1.90
N GLN A 99 8.60 -9.41 -3.01
CA GLN A 99 8.15 -8.46 -4.03
C GLN A 99 6.78 -8.83 -4.60
N ILE A 100 6.59 -10.12 -4.87
CA ILE A 100 5.32 -10.63 -5.37
C ILE A 100 4.23 -10.59 -4.29
N GLY A 101 4.56 -10.95 -3.05
CA GLY A 101 3.60 -10.98 -1.94
C GLY A 101 3.15 -9.61 -1.45
N THR A 102 3.87 -8.53 -1.78
CA THR A 102 3.57 -7.16 -1.33
C THR A 102 3.06 -6.23 -2.43
N VAL A 103 2.91 -6.71 -3.68
CA VAL A 103 2.59 -5.87 -4.84
C VAL A 103 1.11 -5.49 -4.93
N SER A 104 0.20 -6.37 -4.50
CA SER A 104 -1.22 -6.31 -4.92
C SER A 104 -2.08 -5.32 -4.12
N VAL A 105 -1.60 -4.79 -3.00
CA VAL A 105 -2.34 -3.82 -2.19
C VAL A 105 -1.68 -2.45 -2.22
N ASN A 106 -0.52 -2.25 -1.61
CA ASN A 106 0.05 -0.91 -1.45
C ASN A 106 0.55 -0.30 -2.75
N PRO A 107 1.34 -0.98 -3.60
CA PRO A 107 1.77 -0.43 -4.87
C PRO A 107 0.61 -0.21 -5.84
N VAL A 108 -0.36 -1.14 -5.91
CA VAL A 108 -1.56 -0.97 -6.74
C VAL A 108 -2.39 0.22 -6.26
N THR A 109 -2.54 0.43 -4.94
CA THR A 109 -3.24 1.59 -4.37
C THR A 109 -2.59 2.89 -4.82
N ALA A 110 -1.28 3.02 -4.65
CA ALA A 110 -0.53 4.22 -5.05
C ALA A 110 -0.62 4.47 -6.56
N TYR A 111 -0.38 3.43 -7.37
CA TYR A 111 -0.43 3.50 -8.83
C TYR A 111 -1.78 4.03 -9.31
N ARG A 112 -2.87 3.45 -8.81
CA ARG A 112 -4.21 3.81 -9.28
C ARG A 112 -4.64 5.19 -8.81
N MET A 113 -4.32 5.56 -7.57
CA MET A 113 -4.64 6.92 -7.11
C MET A 113 -3.93 8.00 -7.92
N ILE A 114 -2.67 7.79 -8.29
CA ILE A 114 -1.93 8.77 -9.10
C ILE A 114 -2.45 8.82 -10.54
N ARG A 115 -2.86 7.68 -11.11
CA ARG A 115 -3.26 7.60 -12.53
C ARG A 115 -4.74 7.90 -12.78
N ASP A 116 -5.63 7.62 -11.81
CA ASP A 116 -7.07 7.67 -12.04
C ASP A 116 -7.73 8.98 -11.58
N PHE A 117 -7.07 9.77 -10.73
CA PHE A 117 -7.64 10.97 -10.11
C PHE A 117 -6.99 12.28 -10.55
N CYS A 118 -6.01 12.23 -11.41
CA CYS A 118 -5.36 13.43 -11.94
C CYS A 118 -4.99 13.23 -13.39
N GLU A 119 -5.39 14.18 -14.24
CA GLU A 119 -4.90 14.31 -15.61
C GLU A 119 -3.61 15.11 -15.58
N TRP A 120 -2.48 14.41 -15.60
CA TRP A 120 -1.15 15.01 -15.60
C TRP A 120 -0.79 15.55 -16.98
N ASP A 121 -0.20 16.74 -17.03
CA ASP A 121 0.35 17.27 -18.27
C ASP A 121 1.75 16.69 -18.52
N TRP A 122 1.81 15.56 -19.23
CA TRP A 122 3.06 14.87 -19.55
C TRP A 122 4.03 15.67 -20.41
N MET A 123 3.56 16.75 -21.07
CA MET A 123 4.44 17.68 -21.79
C MET A 123 5.19 18.62 -20.83
N ARG A 124 4.68 18.77 -19.61
CA ARG A 124 5.28 19.56 -18.52
C ARG A 124 5.80 18.67 -17.38
N ALA A 125 6.37 17.52 -17.72
CA ALA A 125 6.94 16.61 -16.74
C ALA A 125 7.94 17.37 -15.83
N GLY A 126 7.81 17.16 -14.51
CA GLY A 126 8.60 17.86 -13.50
C GLY A 126 8.11 19.28 -13.14
N GLU A 127 6.94 19.72 -13.62
CA GLU A 127 6.33 20.99 -13.23
C GLU A 127 5.03 20.84 -12.42
N GLU A 128 4.54 19.62 -12.20
CA GLU A 128 3.35 19.35 -11.40
C GLU A 128 3.70 18.52 -10.16
N TRP A 129 2.93 18.71 -9.09
CA TRP A 129 3.20 18.12 -7.80
C TRP A 129 2.04 17.25 -7.30
N MET A 130 2.41 16.17 -6.65
CA MET A 130 1.57 15.42 -5.71
C MET A 130 2.01 15.73 -4.28
N ILE A 131 1.08 15.86 -3.35
CA ILE A 131 1.35 15.92 -1.90
C ILE A 131 0.72 14.71 -1.20
N GLN A 132 1.39 14.18 -0.18
CA GLN A 132 0.81 13.10 0.63
C GLN A 132 1.16 13.21 2.11
N ASN A 133 0.27 12.72 2.98
CA ASN A 133 0.61 12.39 4.36
C ASN A 133 0.87 10.88 4.51
N GLY A 134 1.45 10.47 5.64
CA GLY A 134 1.82 9.08 5.85
C GLY A 134 2.85 8.55 4.84
N ALA A 135 3.75 9.42 4.37
CA ALA A 135 4.68 9.14 3.26
C ALA A 135 5.64 7.96 3.54
N ASN A 136 5.89 7.61 4.80
CA ASN A 136 6.69 6.43 5.19
C ASN A 136 5.90 5.11 5.19
N SER A 137 4.60 5.13 4.89
CA SER A 137 3.79 3.91 4.77
C SER A 137 4.09 3.15 3.48
N GLY A 138 3.65 1.90 3.38
CA GLY A 138 3.81 1.11 2.16
C GLY A 138 3.22 1.80 0.91
N VAL A 139 2.04 2.43 1.03
CA VAL A 139 1.45 3.23 -0.07
C VAL A 139 2.27 4.48 -0.33
N GLY A 140 2.69 5.18 0.73
CA GLY A 140 3.46 6.43 0.61
C GLY A 140 4.80 6.23 -0.09
N ARG A 141 5.56 5.20 0.29
CA ARG A 141 6.82 4.82 -0.36
C ARG A 141 6.62 4.39 -1.81
N ALA A 142 5.54 3.68 -2.11
CA ALA A 142 5.19 3.34 -3.48
C ALA A 142 4.86 4.59 -4.31
N ALA A 143 4.08 5.53 -3.76
CA ALA A 143 3.74 6.78 -4.42
C ALA A 143 4.97 7.65 -4.75
N ILE A 144 5.95 7.74 -3.83
CA ILE A 144 7.23 8.43 -4.07
C ILE A 144 7.91 7.88 -5.32
N GLN A 145 8.06 6.55 -5.38
CA GLN A 145 8.77 5.89 -6.46
C GLN A 145 8.05 6.02 -7.81
N LEU A 146 6.71 5.87 -7.79
CA LEU A 146 5.89 6.03 -8.99
C LEU A 146 5.89 7.48 -9.49
N CYS A 147 5.84 8.46 -8.59
CA CYS A 147 5.98 9.87 -8.97
C CYS A 147 7.34 10.14 -9.62
N ARG A 148 8.44 9.64 -9.04
CA ARG A 148 9.78 9.72 -9.64
C ARG A 148 9.81 9.10 -11.03
N GLU A 149 9.25 7.90 -11.17
CA GLU A 149 9.22 7.17 -12.44
C GLU A 149 8.46 7.94 -13.54
N TRP A 150 7.42 8.65 -13.17
CA TRP A 150 6.57 9.40 -14.11
C TRP A 150 6.90 10.90 -14.22
N GLY A 151 8.01 11.35 -13.61
CA GLY A 151 8.41 12.74 -13.65
C GLY A 151 7.49 13.69 -12.89
N ILE A 152 6.73 13.19 -11.90
CA ILE A 152 5.86 13.98 -11.03
C ILE A 152 6.65 14.36 -9.78
N LYS A 153 6.68 15.62 -9.40
CA LYS A 153 7.27 16.06 -8.14
C LYS A 153 6.40 15.65 -6.95
N SER A 154 7.03 15.30 -5.83
CA SER A 154 6.28 14.89 -4.63
C SER A 154 6.70 15.67 -3.39
N LEU A 155 5.70 16.17 -2.64
CA LEU A 155 5.85 16.72 -1.31
C LEU A 155 5.31 15.72 -0.28
N ASN A 156 6.17 15.24 0.59
CA ASN A 156 5.94 14.06 1.39
C ASN A 156 5.93 14.41 2.88
N VAL A 157 4.80 14.20 3.55
CA VAL A 157 4.64 14.51 4.96
C VAL A 157 4.81 13.24 5.79
N VAL A 158 5.74 13.30 6.75
CA VAL A 158 6.04 12.21 7.69
C VAL A 158 5.79 12.64 9.13
N ARG A 159 5.52 11.68 10.00
CA ARG A 159 5.56 11.91 11.45
C ARG A 159 7.02 11.98 11.90
N GLY A 160 7.36 12.96 12.72
CA GLY A 160 8.65 13.05 13.39
C GLY A 160 8.98 11.76 14.15
N ARG A 161 10.26 11.45 14.27
CA ARG A 161 10.78 10.34 15.06
C ARG A 161 11.08 10.77 16.48
N LYS A 162 11.62 9.88 17.30
CA LYS A 162 11.94 10.15 18.72
C LYS A 162 13.01 11.24 18.86
N THR A 163 13.96 11.27 17.94
CA THR A 163 15.02 12.28 17.90
C THR A 163 15.04 13.05 16.58
N PRO A 164 15.59 14.26 16.55
CA PRO A 164 15.81 15.02 15.32
C PRO A 164 16.65 14.24 14.31
N GLU A 165 17.70 13.56 14.76
CA GLU A 165 18.61 12.78 13.92
C GLU A 165 17.87 11.63 13.21
N GLU A 166 17.04 10.87 13.93
CA GLU A 166 16.20 9.83 13.35
C GLU A 166 15.20 10.41 12.33
N THR A 167 14.70 11.62 12.59
CA THR A 167 13.77 12.30 11.69
C THR A 167 14.47 12.72 10.40
N GLU A 168 15.66 13.30 10.49
CA GLU A 168 16.44 13.70 9.31
C GLU A 168 16.93 12.46 8.52
N ALA A 169 17.31 11.37 9.20
CA ALA A 169 17.65 10.12 8.54
C ALA A 169 16.47 9.58 7.72
N LEU A 170 15.25 9.61 8.29
CA LEU A 170 14.05 9.23 7.54
C LEU A 170 13.77 10.14 6.35
N LYS A 171 13.91 11.47 6.53
CA LYS A 171 13.74 12.43 5.41
C LYS A 171 14.74 12.14 4.29
N GLN A 172 15.99 11.84 4.65
CA GLN A 172 17.02 11.52 3.65
C GLN A 172 16.73 10.20 2.94
N GLU A 173 16.34 9.15 3.67
CA GLU A 173 15.93 7.86 3.10
C GLU A 173 14.81 8.01 2.05
N LEU A 174 13.80 8.84 2.35
CA LEU A 174 12.71 9.08 1.39
C LEU A 174 13.17 9.93 0.19
N LYS A 175 14.11 10.85 0.37
CA LYS A 175 14.72 11.60 -0.75
C LYS A 175 15.53 10.65 -1.65
N ASP A 176 16.28 9.74 -1.07
CA ASP A 176 17.05 8.72 -1.83
C ASP A 176 16.11 7.78 -2.59
N LEU A 177 14.91 7.52 -2.05
CA LEU A 177 13.86 6.77 -2.73
C LEU A 177 13.25 7.54 -3.92
N GLY A 178 13.41 8.86 -3.96
CA GLY A 178 12.96 9.74 -5.05
C GLY A 178 11.98 10.84 -4.63
N ALA A 179 11.78 11.07 -3.34
CA ALA A 179 10.96 12.20 -2.88
C ALA A 179 11.59 13.53 -3.26
N THR A 180 10.81 14.44 -3.87
CA THR A 180 11.30 15.79 -4.22
C THR A 180 11.49 16.64 -2.97
N ALA A 181 10.53 16.60 -2.04
CA ALA A 181 10.61 17.26 -0.74
C ALA A 181 9.99 16.40 0.35
N VAL A 182 10.53 16.47 1.57
CA VAL A 182 10.01 15.77 2.74
C VAL A 182 9.94 16.74 3.92
N VAL A 183 8.76 16.81 4.55
CA VAL A 183 8.50 17.64 5.74
C VAL A 183 7.87 16.80 6.83
N THR A 184 7.92 17.29 8.06
CA THR A 184 7.20 16.65 9.17
C THR A 184 5.75 17.14 9.29
N GLU A 185 4.92 16.39 10.00
CA GLU A 185 3.55 16.83 10.37
C GLU A 185 3.57 18.13 11.17
N GLU A 186 4.58 18.31 12.03
CA GLU A 186 4.75 19.52 12.82
C GLU A 186 5.06 20.70 11.91
N GLU A 187 6.03 20.58 11.01
CA GLU A 187 6.34 21.63 10.03
C GLU A 187 5.10 21.98 9.17
N MET A 188 4.34 20.98 8.71
CA MET A 188 3.12 21.19 7.94
C MET A 188 2.04 21.95 8.72
N LEU A 189 1.96 21.78 10.02
CA LEU A 189 0.93 22.41 10.86
C LEU A 189 1.35 23.76 11.43
N THR A 190 2.53 24.25 11.10
CA THR A 190 2.99 25.62 11.48
C THR A 190 2.44 26.68 10.53
N GLY A 191 2.47 27.95 10.99
CA GLY A 191 2.08 29.08 10.16
C GLY A 191 2.96 29.30 8.93
N GLY A 192 4.22 28.86 8.94
CA GLY A 192 5.18 29.00 7.85
C GLY A 192 5.05 27.96 6.71
N PHE A 193 4.20 26.96 6.86
CA PHE A 193 4.08 25.89 5.86
C PHE A 193 3.63 26.40 4.47
N ARG A 194 2.78 27.40 4.44
CA ARG A 194 2.36 28.01 3.19
C ARG A 194 3.53 28.63 2.42
N ASP A 195 4.40 29.31 3.09
CA ASP A 195 5.56 29.97 2.47
C ASP A 195 6.56 28.91 1.98
N MET A 196 6.77 27.86 2.75
CA MET A 196 7.56 26.68 2.35
C MET A 196 7.00 26.03 1.08
N VAL A 197 5.70 25.81 0.99
CA VAL A 197 5.06 25.26 -0.21
C VAL A 197 5.23 26.20 -1.41
N HIS A 198 5.09 27.52 -1.20
CA HIS A 198 5.34 28.51 -2.25
C HIS A 198 6.78 28.44 -2.78
N GLU A 199 7.76 28.24 -1.89
CA GLU A 199 9.16 28.07 -2.29
C GLU A 199 9.34 26.80 -3.14
N PHE A 200 8.86 25.64 -2.66
CA PHE A 200 8.95 24.38 -3.40
C PHE A 200 8.29 24.43 -4.77
N THR A 201 7.16 25.12 -4.88
CA THR A 201 6.34 25.19 -6.10
C THR A 201 6.69 26.39 -6.99
N ARG A 202 7.87 26.99 -6.82
CA ARG A 202 8.31 28.17 -7.58
C ARG A 202 7.29 29.31 -7.57
N GLN A 203 6.85 29.70 -6.39
CA GLN A 203 5.83 30.73 -6.19
C GLN A 203 4.45 30.35 -6.77
N GLY A 204 4.12 29.05 -6.71
CA GLY A 204 2.85 28.51 -7.21
C GLY A 204 2.77 28.33 -8.73
N ARG A 205 3.89 28.49 -9.44
CA ARG A 205 3.94 28.23 -10.90
C ARG A 205 3.86 26.72 -11.22
N GLU A 206 4.27 25.89 -10.28
CA GLU A 206 4.18 24.44 -10.37
C GLU A 206 3.02 23.98 -9.46
N PRO A 207 1.82 23.67 -10.01
CA PRO A 207 0.65 23.39 -9.21
C PRO A 207 0.73 22.05 -8.49
N ILE A 208 0.20 21.99 -7.27
CA ILE A 208 -0.08 20.72 -6.58
C ILE A 208 -1.46 20.24 -7.04
N ARG A 209 -1.49 19.19 -7.87
CA ARG A 209 -2.69 18.70 -8.54
C ARG A 209 -3.40 17.58 -7.79
N LEU A 210 -2.67 16.84 -6.96
CA LEU A 210 -3.20 15.67 -6.27
C LEU A 210 -2.71 15.64 -4.82
N ALA A 211 -3.63 15.39 -3.88
CA ALA A 211 -3.30 15.05 -2.49
C ALA A 211 -3.73 13.63 -2.16
N LEU A 212 -2.84 12.83 -1.56
CA LEU A 212 -3.14 11.50 -1.05
C LEU A 212 -3.21 11.54 0.49
N ASN A 213 -4.38 11.21 1.03
CA ASN A 213 -4.65 11.29 2.47
C ASN A 213 -4.94 9.91 3.07
N CYS A 214 -4.15 9.53 4.08
CA CYS A 214 -4.42 8.33 4.89
C CYS A 214 -4.49 8.61 6.40
N VAL A 215 -4.30 9.87 6.81
CA VAL A 215 -4.27 10.24 8.22
C VAL A 215 -5.61 10.77 8.72
N GLY A 216 -6.23 11.70 7.99
CA GLY A 216 -7.46 12.37 8.42
C GLY A 216 -7.21 13.60 9.29
N GLY A 217 -8.26 14.11 9.93
CA GLY A 217 -8.21 15.24 10.87
C GLY A 217 -7.58 16.49 10.28
N LYS A 218 -6.89 17.26 11.12
CA LYS A 218 -6.21 18.51 10.73
C LYS A 218 -5.12 18.32 9.66
N ASN A 219 -4.51 17.14 9.59
CA ASN A 219 -3.53 16.81 8.57
C ASN A 219 -4.16 16.84 7.17
N ALA A 220 -5.33 16.22 7.01
CA ALA A 220 -6.07 16.23 5.75
C ALA A 220 -6.47 17.66 5.32
N THR A 221 -6.91 18.48 6.27
CA THR A 221 -7.22 19.90 6.03
C THR A 221 -5.98 20.68 5.57
N ALA A 222 -4.82 20.41 6.16
CA ALA A 222 -3.57 21.07 5.78
C ALA A 222 -3.18 20.69 4.35
N LEU A 223 -3.25 19.40 3.98
CA LEU A 223 -3.02 18.96 2.60
C LEU A 223 -3.96 19.67 1.61
N ALA A 224 -5.27 19.68 1.89
CA ALA A 224 -6.27 20.27 1.01
C ALA A 224 -6.01 21.76 0.74
N LYS A 225 -5.52 22.51 1.73
CA LYS A 225 -5.19 23.94 1.59
C LYS A 225 -4.06 24.21 0.60
N THR A 226 -3.15 23.26 0.37
CA THR A 226 -2.01 23.42 -0.56
C THR A 226 -2.39 23.19 -2.02
N LEU A 227 -3.49 22.50 -2.28
CA LEU A 227 -3.92 22.16 -3.63
C LEU A 227 -4.19 23.39 -4.48
N ALA A 228 -3.82 23.32 -5.73
CA ALA A 228 -4.20 24.27 -6.77
C ALA A 228 -5.71 24.19 -7.07
N PRO A 229 -6.32 25.18 -7.73
CA PRO A 229 -7.68 25.05 -8.25
C PRO A 229 -7.88 23.82 -9.14
N ASP A 230 -9.10 23.27 -9.19
CA ASP A 230 -9.51 22.13 -10.01
C ASP A 230 -8.68 20.84 -9.72
N SER A 231 -8.26 20.67 -8.48
CA SER A 231 -7.40 19.57 -8.05
C SER A 231 -8.14 18.58 -7.15
N HIS A 232 -7.55 17.40 -6.95
CA HIS A 232 -8.17 16.29 -6.22
C HIS A 232 -7.47 15.98 -4.91
N MET A 233 -8.24 15.64 -3.89
CA MET A 233 -7.75 14.96 -2.70
C MET A 233 -8.39 13.59 -2.57
N VAL A 234 -7.57 12.54 -2.62
CA VAL A 234 -8.02 11.15 -2.50
C VAL A 234 -7.73 10.62 -1.10
N THR A 235 -8.79 10.23 -0.39
CA THR A 235 -8.69 9.61 0.94
C THR A 235 -8.78 8.09 0.83
N TYR A 236 -7.73 7.39 1.26
CA TYR A 236 -7.64 5.93 1.22
C TYR A 236 -7.41 5.29 2.61
N GLY A 237 -7.31 6.09 3.66
CA GLY A 237 -7.14 5.67 5.05
C GLY A 237 -7.55 6.75 6.04
N ALA A 238 -7.64 6.38 7.32
CA ALA A 238 -8.02 7.26 8.42
C ALA A 238 -7.25 6.91 9.71
N MET A 239 -5.91 6.94 9.64
CA MET A 239 -5.05 6.46 10.75
C MET A 239 -5.22 7.24 12.05
N SER A 240 -5.59 8.52 11.98
CA SER A 240 -5.88 9.32 13.18
C SER A 240 -7.27 9.05 13.77
N LYS A 241 -8.13 8.33 13.04
CA LYS A 241 -9.55 8.11 13.37
C LYS A 241 -10.34 9.43 13.55
N GLN A 242 -9.81 10.55 13.08
CA GLN A 242 -10.45 11.85 13.14
C GLN A 242 -11.15 12.18 11.82
N PRO A 243 -12.32 12.81 11.86
CA PRO A 243 -13.04 13.20 10.65
C PRO A 243 -12.24 14.22 9.83
N VAL A 244 -12.40 14.20 8.51
CA VAL A 244 -11.84 15.21 7.62
C VAL A 244 -12.74 16.44 7.65
N ALA A 245 -12.20 17.56 8.15
CA ALA A 245 -12.90 18.84 8.17
C ALA A 245 -12.37 19.73 7.04
N LEU A 246 -13.25 20.15 6.14
CA LEU A 246 -12.89 20.93 4.94
C LEU A 246 -13.55 22.33 4.99
N PRO A 247 -12.77 23.40 4.95
CA PRO A 247 -13.29 24.74 4.78
C PRO A 247 -14.09 24.87 3.47
N SER A 248 -15.31 25.38 3.53
CA SER A 248 -16.19 25.52 2.35
C SER A 248 -15.55 26.31 1.21
N GLY A 249 -14.67 27.27 1.54
CA GLY A 249 -13.93 28.03 0.54
C GLY A 249 -13.05 27.19 -0.38
N LEU A 250 -12.59 26.02 0.05
CA LEU A 250 -11.84 25.10 -0.81
C LEU A 250 -12.73 24.49 -1.91
N LEU A 251 -13.98 24.23 -1.59
CA LEU A 251 -14.98 23.74 -2.55
C LEU A 251 -15.41 24.87 -3.50
N ILE A 252 -15.75 26.05 -2.96
CA ILE A 252 -16.36 27.15 -3.72
C ILE A 252 -15.33 27.87 -4.61
N PHE A 253 -14.17 28.23 -4.03
CA PHE A 253 -13.21 29.14 -4.70
C PHE A 253 -12.05 28.41 -5.38
N LYS A 254 -11.78 27.16 -4.98
CA LYS A 254 -10.76 26.34 -5.63
C LYS A 254 -11.34 25.18 -6.43
N ASN A 255 -12.66 24.96 -6.37
CA ASN A 255 -13.33 23.84 -7.06
C ASN A 255 -12.62 22.50 -6.80
N LEU A 256 -12.21 22.24 -5.54
CA LEU A 256 -11.54 20.99 -5.20
C LEU A 256 -12.51 19.82 -5.17
N THR A 257 -12.07 18.68 -5.70
CA THR A 257 -12.77 17.40 -5.61
C THR A 257 -12.18 16.54 -4.49
N PHE A 258 -13.06 15.91 -3.72
CA PHE A 258 -12.68 15.02 -2.62
C PHE A 258 -13.22 13.63 -2.87
N ASP A 259 -12.31 12.69 -3.07
CA ASP A 259 -12.60 11.32 -3.46
C ASP A 259 -12.20 10.33 -2.37
N GLY A 260 -12.80 9.13 -2.42
CA GLY A 260 -12.40 7.98 -1.63
C GLY A 260 -11.85 6.88 -2.53
N PHE A 261 -10.77 6.22 -2.13
CA PHE A 261 -10.24 5.07 -2.83
C PHE A 261 -10.13 3.84 -1.92
N TRP A 262 -10.72 2.73 -2.36
CA TRP A 262 -10.64 1.43 -1.70
C TRP A 262 -10.23 0.37 -2.71
N VAL A 263 -8.97 -0.05 -2.65
CA VAL A 263 -8.35 -0.94 -3.64
C VAL A 263 -9.08 -2.28 -3.80
N SER A 264 -9.65 -2.83 -2.73
CA SER A 264 -10.39 -4.10 -2.79
C SER A 264 -11.63 -3.96 -3.66
N LYS A 265 -12.46 -2.96 -3.37
CA LYS A 265 -13.70 -2.68 -4.13
C LYS A 265 -13.39 -2.25 -5.57
N TRP A 266 -12.33 -1.46 -5.74
CA TRP A 266 -11.87 -1.06 -7.08
C TRP A 266 -11.39 -2.27 -7.87
N GLY A 267 -10.58 -3.16 -7.29
CA GLY A 267 -10.06 -4.36 -7.93
C GLY A 267 -11.14 -5.37 -8.32
N ASP A 268 -12.17 -5.53 -7.49
CA ASP A 268 -13.32 -6.39 -7.80
C ASP A 268 -14.10 -5.89 -9.03
N LYS A 269 -14.17 -4.56 -9.22
CA LYS A 269 -14.81 -3.93 -10.39
C LYS A 269 -13.93 -3.94 -11.63
N ASN A 270 -12.61 -3.95 -11.45
CA ASN A 270 -11.63 -3.77 -12.52
C ASN A 270 -10.55 -4.87 -12.52
N PRO A 271 -10.91 -6.17 -12.57
CA PRO A 271 -9.95 -7.26 -12.37
C PRO A 271 -8.82 -7.28 -13.39
N ALA A 272 -9.11 -7.03 -14.67
CA ALA A 272 -8.08 -6.97 -15.71
C ALA A 272 -7.13 -5.79 -15.53
N LEU A 273 -7.65 -4.62 -15.12
CA LEU A 273 -6.83 -3.44 -14.87
C LEU A 273 -5.95 -3.61 -13.63
N LYS A 274 -6.45 -4.31 -12.60
CA LYS A 274 -5.65 -4.69 -11.43
C LYS A 274 -4.49 -5.59 -11.82
N GLU A 275 -4.75 -6.61 -12.64
CA GLU A 275 -3.71 -7.53 -13.11
C GLU A 275 -2.65 -6.82 -13.94
N ASN A 276 -3.05 -5.94 -14.86
CA ASN A 276 -2.11 -5.13 -15.63
C ASN A 276 -1.28 -4.20 -14.73
N THR A 277 -1.91 -3.56 -13.73
CA THR A 277 -1.19 -2.72 -12.78
C THR A 277 -0.13 -3.51 -11.99
N ILE A 278 -0.45 -4.73 -11.56
CA ILE A 278 0.49 -5.64 -10.92
C ILE A 278 1.67 -5.96 -11.84
N LYS A 279 1.39 -6.29 -13.11
CA LYS A 279 2.43 -6.56 -14.13
C LYS A 279 3.34 -5.36 -14.32
N ASP A 280 2.79 -4.16 -14.42
CA ASP A 280 3.56 -2.92 -14.59
C ASP A 280 4.50 -2.68 -13.39
N VAL A 281 3.99 -2.80 -12.15
CA VAL A 281 4.80 -2.62 -10.94
C VAL A 281 5.90 -3.67 -10.85
N LEU A 282 5.59 -4.96 -11.11
CA LEU A 282 6.59 -6.03 -11.12
C LEU A 282 7.64 -5.83 -12.21
N GLN A 283 7.29 -5.23 -13.34
CA GLN A 283 8.25 -4.87 -14.39
C GLN A 283 9.19 -3.75 -13.93
N LEU A 284 8.67 -2.73 -13.22
CA LEU A 284 9.50 -1.68 -12.61
C LEU A 284 10.44 -2.27 -11.54
N THR A 285 9.93 -3.20 -10.71
CA THR A 285 10.72 -3.89 -9.69
C THR A 285 11.86 -4.68 -10.33
N ARG A 286 11.58 -5.48 -11.36
CA ARG A 286 12.58 -6.28 -12.07
C ARG A 286 13.67 -5.43 -12.72
N SER A 287 13.31 -4.24 -13.19
CA SER A 287 14.27 -3.30 -13.78
C SER A 287 15.03 -2.44 -12.75
N GLY A 288 14.83 -2.67 -11.44
CA GLY A 288 15.47 -1.89 -10.36
C GLY A 288 14.91 -0.47 -10.18
N ARG A 289 13.83 -0.13 -10.89
CA ARG A 289 13.19 1.19 -10.80
C ARG A 289 12.17 1.32 -9.69
N PHE A 290 11.75 0.19 -9.12
CA PHE A 290 10.87 0.13 -7.95
C PHE A 290 11.51 -0.78 -6.90
N GLN A 291 11.79 -0.22 -5.72
CA GLN A 291 12.52 -0.89 -4.64
C GLN A 291 11.54 -1.43 -3.58
N ASP A 292 12.00 -2.42 -2.85
CA ASP A 292 11.26 -3.03 -1.75
C ASP A 292 11.08 -2.03 -0.60
N ILE A 293 10.02 -2.25 0.17
CA ILE A 293 9.83 -1.56 1.44
C ILE A 293 10.69 -2.24 2.52
N PRO A 294 11.15 -1.51 3.56
CA PRO A 294 11.73 -2.14 4.74
C PRO A 294 10.74 -3.11 5.38
N VAL A 295 11.21 -4.31 5.74
CA VAL A 295 10.38 -5.37 6.32
C VAL A 295 10.94 -5.88 7.63
N ASP A 296 10.05 -6.25 8.54
CA ASP A 296 10.32 -7.09 9.71
C ASP A 296 9.83 -8.49 9.38
N ASN A 297 10.76 -9.37 9.03
CA ASN A 297 10.43 -10.73 8.64
C ASN A 297 10.05 -11.58 9.87
N VAL A 298 8.90 -12.22 9.81
CA VAL A 298 8.41 -13.18 10.79
C VAL A 298 8.49 -14.58 10.16
N GLU A 299 9.50 -15.31 10.55
CA GLU A 299 9.65 -16.70 10.10
C GLU A 299 8.50 -17.55 10.63
N TRP A 300 7.87 -18.30 9.74
CA TRP A 300 6.78 -19.22 10.05
C TRP A 300 7.18 -20.65 9.67
N LYS A 301 7.31 -21.51 10.66
CA LYS A 301 7.59 -22.94 10.53
C LYS A 301 6.39 -23.77 10.99
N TRP A 302 6.44 -25.09 10.77
CA TRP A 302 5.40 -25.99 11.24
C TRP A 302 5.22 -25.97 12.77
N ASP A 303 6.30 -25.76 13.50
CA ASP A 303 6.35 -25.71 14.97
C ASP A 303 6.19 -24.28 15.53
N THR A 304 5.97 -23.28 14.69
CA THR A 304 5.76 -21.90 15.16
C THR A 304 4.44 -21.79 15.91
N GLU A 305 4.50 -21.36 17.16
CA GLU A 305 3.33 -21.26 18.01
C GLU A 305 2.42 -20.08 17.65
N GLY A 306 1.10 -20.29 17.78
CA GLY A 306 0.08 -19.27 17.49
C GLY A 306 0.27 -17.92 18.21
N PRO A 307 0.63 -17.88 19.52
CA PRO A 307 0.89 -16.64 20.23
C PRO A 307 1.98 -15.77 19.59
N GLN A 308 3.08 -16.35 19.09
CA GLN A 308 4.16 -15.62 18.42
C GLN A 308 3.66 -14.94 17.14
N LEU A 309 2.84 -15.63 16.34
CA LEU A 309 2.23 -15.06 15.14
C LEU A 309 1.25 -13.94 15.50
N ALA A 310 0.45 -14.13 16.55
CA ALA A 310 -0.52 -13.13 17.01
C ALA A 310 0.16 -11.85 17.51
N GLU A 311 1.25 -11.94 18.25
CA GLU A 311 2.04 -10.81 18.71
C GLU A 311 2.58 -9.99 17.53
N SER A 312 3.06 -10.67 16.50
CA SER A 312 3.54 -10.03 15.28
C SER A 312 2.44 -9.24 14.56
N VAL A 313 1.21 -9.74 14.55
CA VAL A 313 0.05 -9.03 13.98
C VAL A 313 -0.31 -7.81 14.82
N GLN A 314 -0.37 -7.93 16.15
CA GLN A 314 -0.70 -6.83 17.06
C GLN A 314 0.28 -5.66 16.94
N GLY A 315 1.57 -5.92 16.75
CA GLY A 315 2.60 -4.91 16.53
C GLY A 315 2.37 -4.00 15.31
N THR A 316 1.54 -4.42 14.35
CA THR A 316 1.30 -3.67 13.09
C THR A 316 0.65 -2.30 13.32
N LEU A 317 -0.21 -2.14 14.33
CA LEU A 317 -0.86 -0.85 14.64
C LEU A 317 -0.06 0.05 15.60
N GLY A 318 1.01 -0.45 16.18
CA GLY A 318 1.84 0.30 17.13
C GLY A 318 2.57 1.51 16.53
N GLY A 319 2.73 1.56 15.23
CA GLY A 319 3.13 2.75 14.46
C GLY A 319 4.62 3.11 14.49
N TYR A 320 5.47 2.31 15.12
CA TYR A 320 6.93 2.56 15.25
C TYR A 320 7.78 1.32 14.90
N ARG A 321 7.26 0.41 14.08
CA ARG A 321 8.08 -0.68 13.54
C ARG A 321 9.17 -0.14 12.61
N SER A 322 10.31 -0.80 12.61
CA SER A 322 11.42 -0.53 11.68
C SER A 322 11.03 -0.85 10.23
N GLY A 323 10.13 -1.83 10.04
CA GLY A 323 9.64 -2.26 8.75
C GLY A 323 8.20 -2.78 8.77
N LYS A 324 7.70 -3.17 7.61
CA LYS A 324 6.42 -3.84 7.45
C LYS A 324 6.54 -5.29 7.95
N GLY A 325 5.65 -5.71 8.85
CA GLY A 325 5.59 -7.12 9.26
C GLY A 325 5.23 -8.02 8.08
N VAL A 326 5.99 -9.10 7.89
CA VAL A 326 5.77 -10.06 6.80
C VAL A 326 5.99 -11.47 7.31
N PHE A 327 4.98 -12.33 7.16
CA PHE A 327 5.15 -13.76 7.36
C PHE A 327 5.89 -14.38 6.18
N THR A 328 6.93 -15.16 6.47
CA THR A 328 7.62 -15.98 5.48
C THR A 328 7.58 -17.42 5.94
N PHE A 329 6.92 -18.28 5.16
CA PHE A 329 6.85 -19.71 5.50
C PHE A 329 8.09 -20.43 4.98
N THR A 330 8.80 -21.09 5.91
CA THR A 330 10.04 -21.83 5.64
C THR A 330 9.92 -23.33 5.97
N GLY A 331 8.71 -23.80 6.33
CA GLY A 331 8.43 -25.22 6.45
C GLY A 331 8.50 -25.89 5.07
N GLY A 332 9.29 -26.97 4.95
CA GLY A 332 9.32 -27.78 3.74
C GLY A 332 8.00 -28.50 3.49
N ASP A 333 7.85 -29.11 2.31
CA ASP A 333 6.78 -30.08 2.05
C ASP A 333 7.08 -31.32 2.92
N GLU A 334 6.27 -31.62 3.94
CA GLU A 334 6.28 -32.91 4.62
C GLU A 334 5.54 -33.98 3.80
#